data_d5566f87978f109ac3682075a8923382
#
_entry.id   d5566f87978f109ac3682075a8923382
#
_cell.length_a   1.000
_cell.length_b   1.000
_cell.length_c   1.000
_cell.angle_alpha   90.00
_cell.angle_beta   90.00
_cell.angle_gamma   90.00
#
_symmetry.space_group_name_H-M   'P 1'
#
loop_
_entity.id
_entity.type
_entity.pdbx_description
1 polymer ?
#
loop_
_entity_poly.entity_id
_entity_poly.type
_entity_poly.pdbx_seq_one_letter_code
_entity_poly.pdbx_strand_id
1 'polypeptide(L)'
;MRVVVSQQNSLRALLVLNALLETLTGAGYSLSSGGKEEDPAYVTLLDGKLTFRVKERSRQESIPLTWEQQAENKRLRFNRNSESYIFHPTDVFEISAFKLGRSYATANIADTRSLPVETKIQAFVSRLRHLVIRDSVQAEMAAEQQAIAAAKEAERVRLRERFAESRLAI
;
A
#
# COMPACT_ATOMS: atom_id res chain seq x y z
N MET A 1 4.11 5.65 8.36
CA MET A 1 5.16 5.97 7.36
C MET A 1 6.41 5.20 7.66
N ARG A 2 7.15 4.77 6.63
CA ARG A 2 8.40 4.02 6.79
C ARG A 2 9.46 4.56 5.82
N VAL A 3 10.69 4.76 6.32
CA VAL A 3 11.85 5.18 5.52
C VAL A 3 12.89 4.07 5.56
N VAL A 4 13.39 3.65 4.40
CA VAL A 4 14.38 2.58 4.24
C VAL A 4 15.44 3.05 3.24
N VAL A 5 16.50 3.64 3.74
CA VAL A 5 17.57 4.25 2.95
C VAL A 5 18.94 4.00 3.59
N SER A 6 20.00 4.12 2.81
CA SER A 6 21.36 4.11 3.31
C SER A 6 21.67 5.35 4.16
N GLN A 7 22.66 5.25 5.03
CA GLN A 7 23.06 6.35 5.89
C GLN A 7 23.48 7.60 5.08
N GLN A 8 24.20 7.41 3.99
CA GLN A 8 24.66 8.49 3.11
C GLN A 8 23.51 9.28 2.47
N ASN A 9 22.35 8.62 2.25
CA ASN A 9 21.18 9.21 1.59
C ASN A 9 20.07 9.64 2.57
N SER A 10 20.32 9.58 3.88
CA SER A 10 19.35 9.91 4.91
C SER A 10 18.84 11.37 4.81
N LEU A 11 19.72 12.32 4.52
CA LEU A 11 19.34 13.73 4.36
C LEU A 11 18.38 13.93 3.18
N ARG A 12 18.71 13.37 2.01
CA ARG A 12 17.82 13.43 0.84
C ARG A 12 16.47 12.77 1.13
N ALA A 13 16.47 11.62 1.82
CA ALA A 13 15.24 10.96 2.22
C ALA A 13 14.34 11.82 3.10
N LEU A 14 14.92 12.57 4.04
CA LEU A 14 14.17 13.49 4.89
C LEU A 14 13.60 14.67 4.09
N LEU A 15 14.36 15.23 3.14
CA LEU A 15 13.86 16.29 2.24
C LEU A 15 12.70 15.79 1.36
N VAL A 16 12.82 14.59 0.78
CA VAL A 16 11.75 13.94 0.01
C VAL A 16 10.50 13.72 0.87
N LEU A 17 10.69 13.25 2.11
CA LEU A 17 9.59 13.02 3.04
C LEU A 17 8.90 14.33 3.41
N ASN A 18 9.67 15.38 3.72
CA ASN A 18 9.11 16.70 4.04
C ASN A 18 8.30 17.28 2.86
N ALA A 19 8.85 17.25 1.65
CA ALA A 19 8.16 17.71 0.44
C ALA A 19 6.86 16.91 0.19
N LEU A 20 6.87 15.59 0.45
CA LEU A 20 5.67 14.74 0.36
C LEU A 20 4.62 15.17 1.39
N LEU A 21 5.02 15.38 2.66
CA LEU A 21 4.10 15.78 3.72
C LEU A 21 3.49 17.15 3.48
N GLU A 22 4.29 18.14 3.06
CA GLU A 22 3.80 19.48 2.71
C GLU A 22 2.80 19.41 1.56
N THR A 23 3.10 18.64 0.51
CA THR A 23 2.21 18.48 -0.65
C THR A 23 0.90 17.78 -0.26
N LEU A 24 0.96 16.74 0.58
CA LEU A 24 -0.22 16.04 1.09
C LEU A 24 -1.09 16.99 1.93
N THR A 25 -0.49 17.72 2.86
CA THR A 25 -1.22 18.70 3.71
C THR A 25 -1.86 19.79 2.86
N GLY A 26 -1.13 20.35 1.88
CA GLY A 26 -1.65 21.33 0.93
C GLY A 26 -2.79 20.79 0.04
N ALA A 27 -2.83 19.49 -0.20
CA ALA A 27 -3.91 18.82 -0.95
C ALA A 27 -5.13 18.43 -0.07
N GLY A 28 -5.12 18.78 1.21
CA GLY A 28 -6.22 18.55 2.14
C GLY A 28 -6.19 17.18 2.83
N TYR A 29 -5.05 16.48 2.81
CA TYR A 29 -4.87 15.27 3.61
C TYR A 29 -4.58 15.62 5.06
N SER A 30 -5.23 14.95 5.99
CA SER A 30 -4.91 15.04 7.42
C SER A 30 -3.90 13.96 7.81
N LEU A 31 -2.88 14.39 8.59
CA LEU A 31 -1.87 13.50 9.12
C LEU A 31 -2.32 12.95 10.47
N SER A 32 -2.22 11.64 10.65
CA SER A 32 -2.52 10.99 11.91
C SER A 32 -1.34 10.10 12.31
N SER A 33 -0.89 10.22 13.55
CA SER A 33 0.01 9.24 14.15
C SER A 33 -0.81 8.03 14.60
N GLY A 34 -0.27 6.83 14.43
CA GLY A 34 -0.82 5.64 15.05
C GLY A 34 -0.91 5.82 16.58
N GLY A 35 -1.96 5.30 17.17
CA GLY A 35 -2.22 5.46 18.60
C GLY A 35 -1.25 4.69 19.50
N LYS A 36 -0.47 3.78 18.93
CA LYS A 36 0.59 3.00 19.60
C LYS A 36 1.89 3.15 18.83
N GLU A 37 3.02 2.97 19.51
CA GLU A 37 4.35 3.10 18.92
C GLU A 37 4.58 2.16 17.72
N GLU A 38 3.88 1.04 17.66
CA GLU A 38 3.93 0.06 16.58
C GLU A 38 3.01 0.39 15.39
N ASP A 39 2.05 1.29 15.56
CA ASP A 39 1.11 1.64 14.51
C ASP A 39 1.76 2.62 13.51
N PRO A 40 1.75 2.32 12.21
CA PRO A 40 2.34 3.21 11.23
C PRO A 40 1.56 4.53 11.15
N ALA A 41 2.26 5.66 11.11
CA ALA A 41 1.64 6.94 10.79
C ALA A 41 0.97 6.85 9.40
N TYR A 42 -0.25 7.38 9.30
CA TYR A 42 -1.05 7.38 8.08
C TYR A 42 -1.61 8.76 7.78
N VAL A 43 -2.00 8.96 6.56
CA VAL A 43 -2.74 10.15 6.12
C VAL A 43 -4.15 9.76 5.72
N THR A 44 -5.10 10.65 6.00
CA THR A 44 -6.51 10.45 5.68
C THR A 44 -6.98 11.51 4.70
N LEU A 45 -7.69 11.10 3.68
CA LEU A 45 -8.46 11.95 2.79
C LEU A 45 -9.84 11.31 2.57
N LEU A 46 -10.91 12.01 2.90
CA LEU A 46 -12.25 11.41 2.98
C LEU A 46 -12.18 10.15 3.89
N ASP A 47 -12.70 9.03 3.42
CA ASP A 47 -12.66 7.75 4.14
C ASP A 47 -11.39 6.92 3.85
N GLY A 48 -10.52 7.40 2.95
CA GLY A 48 -9.31 6.72 2.54
C GLY A 48 -8.15 6.94 3.50
N LYS A 49 -7.62 5.84 4.08
CA LYS A 49 -6.41 5.86 4.92
C LYS A 49 -5.23 5.30 4.13
N LEU A 50 -4.17 6.10 3.99
CA LEU A 50 -2.96 5.77 3.24
C LEU A 50 -1.73 5.81 4.16
N THR A 51 -0.82 4.88 3.96
CA THR A 51 0.51 4.90 4.54
C THR A 51 1.55 4.97 3.42
N PHE A 52 2.73 5.50 3.72
CA PHE A 52 3.77 5.72 2.73
C PHE A 52 5.07 5.05 3.13
N ARG A 53 5.79 4.60 2.11
CA ARG A 53 7.16 4.12 2.22
C ARG A 53 8.05 4.92 1.28
N VAL A 54 9.09 5.52 1.82
CA VAL A 54 10.21 6.08 1.06
C VAL A 54 11.33 5.06 1.12
N LYS A 55 11.75 4.55 -0.03
CA LYS A 55 12.76 3.50 -0.13
C LYS A 55 13.82 3.91 -1.13
N GLU A 56 15.07 3.71 -0.80
CA GLU A 56 16.16 3.68 -1.77
C GLU A 56 16.24 2.30 -2.42
N ARG A 57 16.32 2.27 -3.74
CA ARG A 57 16.58 1.01 -4.47
C ARG A 57 18.01 0.56 -4.21
N SER A 58 18.19 -0.74 -4.10
CA SER A 58 19.50 -1.34 -4.00
C SER A 58 19.77 -2.23 -5.21
N ARG A 59 21.00 -2.21 -5.66
CA ARG A 59 21.52 -3.20 -6.62
C ARG A 59 21.95 -4.42 -5.84
N GLN A 60 21.43 -5.55 -6.23
CA GLN A 60 21.80 -6.86 -5.68
C GLN A 60 23.00 -7.38 -6.45
N GLU A 61 24.04 -7.74 -5.72
CA GLU A 61 25.23 -8.43 -6.24
C GLU A 61 25.29 -9.83 -5.63
N SER A 62 25.35 -10.84 -6.48
CA SER A 62 25.46 -12.22 -6.07
C SER A 62 26.93 -12.54 -5.77
N ILE A 63 27.20 -13.12 -4.61
CA ILE A 63 28.51 -13.59 -4.20
C ILE A 63 28.41 -15.09 -3.95
N PRO A 64 29.31 -15.91 -4.54
CA PRO A 64 29.33 -17.32 -4.26
C PRO A 64 29.62 -17.57 -2.77
N LEU A 65 28.94 -18.54 -2.19
CA LEU A 65 29.15 -18.93 -0.81
C LEU A 65 30.58 -19.44 -0.61
N THR A 66 31.16 -19.08 0.53
CA THR A 66 32.44 -19.69 0.95
C THR A 66 32.29 -21.21 1.15
N TRP A 67 33.38 -21.94 1.10
CA TRP A 67 33.35 -23.38 1.32
C TRP A 67 32.77 -23.78 2.69
N GLU A 68 33.01 -22.97 3.71
CA GLU A 68 32.45 -23.15 5.07
C GLU A 68 30.92 -23.00 5.07
N GLN A 69 30.42 -21.97 4.44
CA GLN A 69 28.96 -21.73 4.31
C GLN A 69 28.27 -22.83 3.48
N GLN A 70 28.95 -23.33 2.44
CA GLN A 70 28.45 -24.46 1.64
C GLN A 70 28.42 -25.76 2.46
N ALA A 71 29.47 -26.03 3.28
CA ALA A 71 29.51 -27.18 4.15
C ALA A 71 28.41 -27.14 5.22
N GLU A 72 28.16 -25.95 5.81
CA GLU A 72 27.11 -25.75 6.80
C GLU A 72 25.72 -25.93 6.18
N ASN A 73 25.45 -25.38 4.99
CA ASN A 73 24.22 -25.58 4.27
C ASN A 73 23.93 -27.04 3.95
N LYS A 74 24.94 -27.82 3.58
CA LYS A 74 24.81 -29.25 3.38
C LYS A 74 24.48 -29.98 4.69
N ARG A 75 25.12 -29.59 5.80
CA ARG A 75 24.89 -30.17 7.13
C ARG A 75 23.46 -29.92 7.65
N LEU A 76 22.91 -28.74 7.39
CA LEU A 76 21.58 -28.34 7.86
C LEU A 76 20.44 -28.89 6.98
N ARG A 77 20.72 -29.65 5.91
CA ARG A 77 19.74 -30.16 4.94
C ARG A 77 18.77 -29.11 4.38
N PHE A 78 19.08 -27.83 4.54
CA PHE A 78 18.32 -26.75 3.92
C PHE A 78 18.91 -26.47 2.55
N ASN A 79 18.07 -26.55 1.54
CA ASN A 79 18.42 -26.14 0.18
C ASN A 79 18.42 -24.59 0.12
N ARG A 80 19.29 -23.96 0.93
CA ARG A 80 19.53 -22.53 0.86
C ARG A 80 20.28 -22.24 -0.43
N ASN A 81 19.93 -21.11 -1.05
CA ASN A 81 20.55 -20.65 -2.27
C ASN A 81 22.07 -20.80 -2.20
N SER A 82 22.65 -21.27 -3.30
CA SER A 82 24.11 -21.44 -3.47
C SER A 82 24.87 -20.10 -3.50
N GLU A 83 24.20 -18.99 -3.29
CA GLU A 83 24.72 -17.64 -3.41
C GLU A 83 24.31 -16.80 -2.20
N SER A 84 25.21 -15.95 -1.76
CA SER A 84 24.93 -14.84 -0.83
C SER A 84 24.74 -13.58 -1.64
N TYR A 85 24.01 -12.59 -1.08
CA TYR A 85 23.73 -11.35 -1.78
C TYR A 85 24.19 -10.15 -0.96
N ILE A 86 24.91 -9.25 -1.60
CA ILE A 86 25.21 -7.93 -1.07
C ILE A 86 24.32 -6.91 -1.78
N PHE A 87 23.77 -5.99 -1.00
CA PHE A 87 22.89 -4.92 -1.50
C PHE A 87 23.67 -3.61 -1.46
N HIS A 88 23.90 -3.05 -2.64
CA HIS A 88 24.54 -1.74 -2.79
C HIS A 88 23.48 -0.67 -2.99
N PRO A 89 23.54 0.46 -2.26
CA PRO A 89 22.64 1.58 -2.50
C PRO A 89 22.85 2.13 -3.92
N THR A 90 21.78 2.62 -4.54
CA THR A 90 21.81 3.10 -5.94
C THR A 90 21.50 4.57 -6.08
N ASP A 91 21.28 5.30 -5.00
CA ASP A 91 20.81 6.69 -4.96
C ASP A 91 19.45 6.93 -5.68
N VAL A 92 18.78 5.85 -6.07
CA VAL A 92 17.48 5.89 -6.73
C VAL A 92 16.38 5.75 -5.69
N PHE A 93 15.59 6.80 -5.51
CA PHE A 93 14.50 6.83 -4.54
C PHE A 93 13.18 6.38 -5.17
N GLU A 94 12.38 5.73 -4.35
CA GLU A 94 11.02 5.31 -4.68
C GLU A 94 10.09 5.68 -3.53
N ILE A 95 8.94 6.30 -3.87
CA ILE A 95 7.84 6.56 -2.94
C ILE A 95 6.70 5.63 -3.32
N SER A 96 6.23 4.85 -2.38
CA SER A 96 5.09 3.96 -2.56
C SER A 96 3.99 4.32 -1.55
N ALA A 97 2.74 4.39 -2.03
CA ALA A 97 1.55 4.57 -1.22
C ALA A 97 0.81 3.24 -1.07
N PHE A 98 0.35 2.94 0.11
CA PHE A 98 -0.41 1.73 0.46
C PHE A 98 -1.70 2.13 1.13
N LYS A 99 -2.80 1.45 0.84
CA LYS A 99 -3.98 1.51 1.69
C LYS A 99 -3.66 0.85 3.03
N LEU A 100 -4.16 1.44 4.11
CA LEU A 100 -3.95 0.87 5.45
C LEU A 100 -4.44 -0.59 5.49
N GLY A 101 -3.60 -1.49 6.01
CA GLY A 101 -3.88 -2.94 6.04
C GLY A 101 -3.59 -3.70 4.74
N ARG A 102 -3.09 -3.03 3.68
CA ARG A 102 -2.69 -3.70 2.43
C ARG A 102 -1.16 -3.83 2.33
N SER A 103 -0.69 -4.97 1.84
CA SER A 103 0.74 -5.26 1.65
C SER A 103 1.28 -4.80 0.29
N TYR A 104 0.40 -4.56 -0.69
CA TYR A 104 0.78 -4.10 -2.03
C TYR A 104 0.56 -2.60 -2.21
N ALA A 105 1.44 -1.97 -2.96
CA ALA A 105 1.36 -0.55 -3.24
C ALA A 105 0.16 -0.22 -4.15
N THR A 106 -0.62 0.78 -3.75
CA THR A 106 -1.73 1.32 -4.55
C THR A 106 -1.19 2.20 -5.68
N ALA A 107 -0.11 2.92 -5.41
CA ALA A 107 0.60 3.75 -6.38
C ALA A 107 2.07 3.89 -5.96
N ASN A 108 2.94 4.10 -6.92
CA ASN A 108 4.35 4.39 -6.70
C ASN A 108 4.89 5.39 -7.71
N ILE A 109 5.95 6.08 -7.32
CA ILE A 109 6.81 6.89 -8.16
C ILE A 109 8.27 6.65 -7.79
N ALA A 110 9.18 6.80 -8.74
CA ALA A 110 10.60 6.64 -8.48
C ALA A 110 11.43 7.63 -9.30
N ASP A 111 12.68 7.82 -8.90
CA ASP A 111 13.67 8.52 -9.71
C ASP A 111 13.77 7.87 -11.10
N THR A 112 13.97 8.71 -12.09
CA THR A 112 14.35 8.30 -13.45
C THR A 112 15.66 9.01 -13.83
N ARG A 113 16.28 8.60 -14.92
CA ARG A 113 17.52 9.25 -15.41
C ARG A 113 17.40 10.76 -15.58
N SER A 114 16.21 11.25 -15.96
CA SER A 114 15.97 12.66 -16.30
C SER A 114 15.26 13.45 -15.22
N LEU A 115 14.54 12.79 -14.31
CA LEU A 115 13.67 13.46 -13.34
C LEU A 115 13.78 12.81 -11.96
N PRO A 116 14.18 13.56 -10.94
CA PRO A 116 14.19 13.11 -9.58
C PRO A 116 12.75 12.95 -9.04
N VAL A 117 12.57 12.12 -8.01
CA VAL A 117 11.28 11.82 -7.41
C VAL A 117 10.59 13.04 -6.83
N GLU A 118 11.36 13.99 -6.35
CA GLU A 118 10.89 15.27 -5.77
C GLU A 118 10.00 16.04 -6.74
N THR A 119 10.37 16.09 -8.02
CA THR A 119 9.59 16.80 -9.07
C THR A 119 8.26 16.12 -9.41
N LYS A 120 8.09 14.86 -9.03
CA LYS A 120 6.92 14.05 -9.33
C LYS A 120 5.91 14.00 -8.17
N ILE A 121 6.26 14.50 -6.98
CA ILE A 121 5.44 14.40 -5.77
C ILE A 121 4.07 15.03 -5.98
N GLN A 122 3.98 16.22 -6.58
CA GLN A 122 2.69 16.89 -6.77
C GLN A 122 1.74 16.11 -7.69
N ALA A 123 2.26 15.61 -8.81
CA ALA A 123 1.49 14.77 -9.73
C ALA A 123 1.07 13.44 -9.07
N PHE A 124 1.94 12.88 -8.25
CA PHE A 124 1.66 11.67 -7.48
C PHE A 124 0.53 11.88 -6.47
N VAL A 125 0.57 12.96 -5.68
CA VAL A 125 -0.48 13.29 -4.71
C VAL A 125 -1.81 13.55 -5.41
N SER A 126 -1.81 14.26 -6.55
CA SER A 126 -3.02 14.46 -7.37
C SER A 126 -3.60 13.13 -7.84
N ARG A 127 -2.76 12.22 -8.32
CA ARG A 127 -3.19 10.87 -8.72
C ARG A 127 -3.77 10.08 -7.55
N LEU A 128 -3.17 10.15 -6.36
CA LEU A 128 -3.71 9.50 -5.16
C LEU A 128 -5.08 10.03 -4.81
N ARG A 129 -5.30 11.34 -4.90
CA ARG A 129 -6.62 11.95 -4.67
C ARG A 129 -7.67 11.37 -5.61
N HIS A 130 -7.39 11.26 -6.90
CA HIS A 130 -8.31 10.65 -7.86
C HIS A 130 -8.61 9.18 -7.52
N LEU A 131 -7.60 8.42 -7.09
CA LEU A 131 -7.79 7.02 -6.68
C LEU A 131 -8.71 6.91 -5.46
N VAL A 132 -8.51 7.74 -4.43
CA VAL A 132 -9.34 7.73 -3.22
C VAL A 132 -10.78 8.10 -3.55
N ILE A 133 -11.01 9.17 -4.33
CA ILE A 133 -12.36 9.60 -4.74
C ILE A 133 -13.05 8.49 -5.55
N ARG A 134 -12.37 7.90 -6.52
CA ARG A 134 -12.91 6.80 -7.33
C ARG A 134 -13.33 5.62 -6.45
N ASP A 135 -12.50 5.25 -5.48
CA ASP A 135 -12.77 4.13 -4.60
C ASP A 135 -13.94 4.40 -3.65
N SER A 136 -14.10 5.65 -3.17
CA SER A 136 -15.26 6.08 -2.39
C SER A 136 -16.56 5.96 -3.21
N VAL A 137 -16.58 6.49 -4.42
CA VAL A 137 -17.74 6.39 -5.32
C VAL A 137 -18.08 4.92 -5.64
N GLN A 138 -17.07 4.07 -5.90
CA GLN A 138 -17.31 2.66 -6.13
C GLN A 138 -17.88 1.94 -4.91
N ALA A 139 -17.43 2.30 -3.71
CA ALA A 139 -17.96 1.74 -2.47
C ALA A 139 -19.42 2.13 -2.24
N GLU A 140 -19.78 3.40 -2.49
CA GLU A 140 -21.17 3.87 -2.42
C GLU A 140 -22.08 3.15 -3.41
N MET A 141 -21.66 3.04 -4.68
CA MET A 141 -22.40 2.29 -5.69
C MET A 141 -22.59 0.81 -5.34
N ALA A 142 -21.54 0.18 -4.79
CA ALA A 142 -21.62 -1.22 -4.35
C ALA A 142 -22.59 -1.37 -3.16
N ALA A 143 -22.59 -0.47 -2.20
CA ALA A 143 -23.50 -0.47 -1.08
C ALA A 143 -24.96 -0.29 -1.54
N GLU A 144 -25.22 0.62 -2.47
CA GLU A 144 -26.55 0.81 -3.06
C GLU A 144 -27.04 -0.44 -3.79
N GLN A 145 -26.18 -1.07 -4.61
CA GLN A 145 -26.52 -2.32 -5.29
C GLN A 145 -26.84 -3.46 -4.32
N GLN A 146 -26.08 -3.55 -3.23
CA GLN A 146 -26.33 -4.54 -2.18
C GLN A 146 -27.66 -4.28 -1.47
N ALA A 147 -27.99 -3.03 -1.18
CA ALA A 147 -29.26 -2.65 -0.57
C ALA A 147 -30.46 -3.01 -1.47
N ILE A 148 -30.35 -2.72 -2.77
CA ILE A 148 -31.38 -3.10 -3.77
C ILE A 148 -31.54 -4.62 -3.86
N ALA A 149 -30.43 -5.36 -3.88
CA ALA A 149 -30.47 -6.82 -3.92
C ALA A 149 -31.10 -7.41 -2.67
N ALA A 150 -30.76 -6.90 -1.49
CA ALA A 150 -31.35 -7.32 -0.22
C ALA A 150 -32.87 -7.03 -0.15
N ALA A 151 -33.30 -5.86 -0.64
CA ALA A 151 -34.72 -5.52 -0.69
C ALA A 151 -35.51 -6.47 -1.62
N LYS A 152 -34.97 -6.78 -2.80
CA LYS A 152 -35.58 -7.75 -3.74
C LYS A 152 -35.69 -9.16 -3.14
N GLU A 153 -34.66 -9.60 -2.43
CA GLU A 153 -34.67 -10.91 -1.80
C GLU A 153 -35.67 -10.98 -0.62
N ALA A 154 -35.74 -9.93 0.18
CA ALA A 154 -36.75 -9.82 1.24
C ALA A 154 -38.19 -9.87 0.68
N GLU A 155 -38.45 -9.20 -0.48
CA GLU A 155 -39.74 -9.25 -1.15
C GLU A 155 -40.05 -10.67 -1.65
N ARG A 156 -39.08 -11.36 -2.26
CA ARG A 156 -39.22 -12.77 -2.69
C ARG A 156 -39.54 -13.70 -1.54
N VAL A 157 -38.90 -13.51 -0.39
CA VAL A 157 -39.19 -14.33 0.81
C VAL A 157 -40.62 -14.10 1.27
N ARG A 158 -41.05 -12.84 1.40
CA ARG A 158 -42.44 -12.49 1.77
C ARG A 158 -43.48 -13.08 0.83
N LEU A 159 -43.21 -13.06 -0.47
CA LEU A 159 -44.11 -13.68 -1.45
C LEU A 159 -44.20 -15.20 -1.28
N ARG A 160 -43.08 -15.88 -1.05
CA ARG A 160 -43.04 -17.33 -0.78
C ARG A 160 -43.83 -17.68 0.48
N GLU A 161 -43.68 -16.93 1.55
CA GLU A 161 -44.41 -17.13 2.80
C GLU A 161 -45.90 -16.98 2.57
N ARG A 162 -46.37 -15.94 1.90
CA ARG A 162 -47.81 -15.76 1.55
C ARG A 162 -48.37 -16.90 0.71
N PHE A 163 -47.57 -17.39 -0.28
CA PHE A 163 -47.97 -18.56 -1.07
C PHE A 163 -48.03 -19.86 -0.24
N ALA A 164 -47.14 -20.03 0.70
CA ALA A 164 -47.17 -21.18 1.62
C ALA A 164 -48.38 -21.13 2.54
N GLU A 165 -48.68 -19.96 3.14
CA GLU A 165 -49.88 -19.77 3.99
C GLU A 165 -51.19 -20.01 3.22
N SER A 166 -51.31 -19.51 1.99
CA SER A 166 -52.51 -19.74 1.17
C SER A 166 -52.75 -21.19 0.78
N ARG A 167 -51.68 -22.00 0.73
CA ARG A 167 -51.78 -23.45 0.47
C ARG A 167 -52.22 -24.27 1.72
N LEU A 168 -51.97 -23.76 2.91
CA LEU A 168 -52.35 -24.41 4.17
C LEU A 168 -53.81 -24.08 4.59
N ALA A 169 -54.43 -23.09 3.95
CA ALA A 169 -55.78 -22.63 4.22
C ALA A 169 -56.86 -23.30 3.36
N ILE A 170 -56.50 -24.26 2.50
CA ILE A 170 -57.39 -25.10 1.70
C ILE A 170 -57.39 -26.51 2.25
#